data_5d08ebe6410693cb7a4ecb37c6d30a7b
#
_entry.id   5d08ebe6410693cb7a4ecb37c6d30a7b
#
_cell.length_a   1.000
_cell.length_b   1.000
_cell.length_c   1.000
_cell.angle_alpha   90.00
_cell.angle_beta   90.00
_cell.angle_gamma   90.00
#
_symmetry.space_group_name_H-M   'P 1'
#
loop_
_entity.id
_entity.type
_entity.pdbx_description
1 polymer ?
#
loop_
_entity_poly.entity_id
_entity_poly.type
_entity_poly.pdbx_seq_one_letter_code
_entity_poly.pdbx_strand_id
1 'polypeptide(L)'
;MAWATSGHELGHLGLQELIHRHMPLITNAHYWLHLGANLGGAGTLTLRVRAVDTIEAQRMRDLLVAEGYPAQHILVEPGNTISGEGHDLMHLGAKVLSLAGSNRHFHAASDRWPANVNAPGVASIARAVARWIALQAG
;
A
#
# COMPACT_ATOMS: atom_id res chain seq x y z
N MET A 1 2.60 -2.88 -14.54
CA MET A 1 1.19 -3.32 -14.69
C MET A 1 0.45 -2.93 -13.42
N ALA A 2 -0.82 -2.54 -13.46
CA ALA A 2 -1.63 -2.19 -12.30
C ALA A 2 -2.91 -3.04 -12.30
N TRP A 3 -3.34 -3.47 -11.11
CA TRP A 3 -4.54 -4.28 -10.89
C TRP A 3 -5.39 -3.62 -9.81
N ALA A 4 -6.70 -3.54 -10.07
CA ALA A 4 -7.69 -3.17 -9.07
C ALA A 4 -8.56 -4.40 -8.82
N THR A 5 -8.49 -4.94 -7.62
CA THR A 5 -9.24 -6.14 -7.23
C THR A 5 -10.56 -5.75 -6.56
N SER A 6 -11.53 -6.64 -6.59
CA SER A 6 -12.85 -6.48 -5.97
C SER A 6 -13.09 -7.56 -4.92
N GLY A 7 -14.17 -7.41 -4.14
CA GLY A 7 -14.59 -8.44 -3.18
C GLY A 7 -13.68 -8.55 -1.96
N HIS A 8 -13.07 -7.44 -1.51
CA HIS A 8 -12.21 -7.40 -0.31
C HIS A 8 -12.91 -8.03 0.89
N GLU A 9 -14.10 -7.56 1.24
CA GLU A 9 -14.89 -8.04 2.38
C GLU A 9 -15.46 -9.47 2.18
N LEU A 10 -15.33 -10.02 0.98
CA LEU A 10 -15.77 -11.37 0.64
C LEU A 10 -14.60 -12.37 0.55
N GLY A 11 -13.51 -12.10 1.24
CA GLY A 11 -12.32 -12.94 1.24
C GLY A 11 -11.41 -12.70 0.03
N HIS A 12 -11.30 -11.46 -0.41
CA HIS A 12 -10.42 -11.03 -1.50
C HIS A 12 -10.71 -11.72 -2.85
N LEU A 13 -11.98 -11.94 -3.19
CA LEU A 13 -12.39 -12.75 -4.36
C LEU A 13 -11.69 -12.35 -5.65
N GLY A 14 -11.56 -11.05 -5.92
CA GLY A 14 -10.87 -10.56 -7.13
C GLY A 14 -9.38 -10.91 -7.14
N LEU A 15 -8.71 -10.90 -5.99
CA LEU A 15 -7.32 -11.33 -5.87
C LEU A 15 -7.21 -12.85 -6.04
N GLN A 16 -8.11 -13.63 -5.44
CA GLN A 16 -8.11 -15.09 -5.59
C GLN A 16 -8.24 -15.51 -7.05
N GLU A 17 -9.11 -14.83 -7.81
CA GLU A 17 -9.26 -15.06 -9.25
C GLU A 17 -7.99 -14.67 -10.03
N LEU A 18 -7.35 -13.55 -9.67
CA LEU A 18 -6.06 -13.14 -10.24
C LEU A 18 -4.98 -14.19 -9.99
N ILE A 19 -4.87 -14.69 -8.76
CA ILE A 19 -3.94 -15.74 -8.38
C ILE A 19 -4.19 -17.01 -9.20
N HIS A 20 -5.45 -17.44 -9.27
CA HIS A 20 -5.84 -18.66 -10.00
C HIS A 20 -5.44 -18.58 -11.47
N ARG A 21 -5.67 -17.45 -12.14
CA ARG A 21 -5.39 -17.28 -13.57
C ARG A 21 -3.96 -16.95 -13.90
N HIS A 22 -3.24 -16.30 -12.97
CA HIS A 22 -1.96 -15.67 -13.26
C HIS A 22 -0.88 -15.96 -12.21
N MET A 23 -0.89 -17.15 -11.61
CA MET A 23 0.11 -17.55 -10.60
C MET A 23 1.56 -17.26 -11.02
N PRO A 24 2.00 -17.56 -12.27
CA PRO A 24 3.37 -17.23 -12.69
C PRO A 24 3.68 -15.73 -12.66
N LEU A 25 2.69 -14.87 -12.90
CA LEU A 25 2.86 -13.42 -12.75
C LEU A 25 3.07 -13.04 -11.29
N ILE A 26 2.32 -13.68 -10.37
CA ILE A 26 2.43 -13.41 -8.94
C ILE A 26 3.86 -13.73 -8.44
N THR A 27 4.35 -14.92 -8.75
CA THR A 27 5.62 -15.43 -8.22
C THR A 27 6.85 -14.86 -8.91
N ASN A 28 6.75 -14.46 -10.17
CA ASN A 28 7.86 -13.97 -10.99
C ASN A 28 7.96 -12.43 -11.04
N ALA A 29 6.98 -11.71 -10.49
CA ALA A 29 7.08 -10.25 -10.42
C ALA A 29 8.28 -9.83 -9.56
N HIS A 30 9.03 -8.83 -10.04
CA HIS A 30 10.16 -8.29 -9.29
C HIS A 30 9.73 -7.76 -7.93
N TYR A 31 8.59 -7.04 -7.91
CA TYR A 31 7.95 -6.52 -6.70
C TYR A 31 6.44 -6.35 -6.89
N TRP A 32 5.70 -6.50 -5.82
CA TRP A 32 4.30 -6.10 -5.70
C TRP A 32 4.20 -4.88 -4.80
N LEU A 33 3.59 -3.82 -5.31
CA LEU A 33 3.19 -2.68 -4.50
C LEU A 33 1.71 -2.83 -4.16
N HIS A 34 1.42 -3.06 -2.89
CA HIS A 34 0.07 -3.11 -2.35
C HIS A 34 -0.32 -1.73 -1.80
N LEU A 35 -1.38 -1.17 -2.34
CA LEU A 35 -1.99 0.07 -1.85
C LEU A 35 -3.25 -0.30 -1.08
N GLY A 36 -3.12 -0.40 0.23
CA GLY A 36 -4.22 -0.75 1.13
C GLY A 36 -5.14 0.42 1.45
N ALA A 37 -6.03 0.22 2.43
CA ALA A 37 -7.02 1.20 2.81
C ALA A 37 -6.43 2.48 3.45
N ASN A 38 -7.24 3.55 3.46
CA ASN A 38 -7.02 4.78 4.24
C ASN A 38 -5.77 5.61 3.89
N LEU A 39 -5.20 5.44 2.72
CA LEU A 39 -4.03 6.22 2.29
C LEU A 39 -4.30 7.73 2.25
N GLY A 40 -5.53 8.11 2.02
CA GLY A 40 -5.96 9.49 1.89
C GLY A 40 -6.77 10.03 3.07
N GLY A 41 -6.84 9.32 4.19
CA GLY A 41 -7.65 9.77 5.32
C GLY A 41 -7.21 11.14 5.86
N ALA A 42 -8.17 11.98 6.29
CA ALA A 42 -7.89 13.24 6.96
C ALA A 42 -7.65 13.05 8.46
N GLY A 43 -6.89 13.99 9.05
CA GLY A 43 -6.55 13.98 10.48
C GLY A 43 -5.15 13.42 10.76
N THR A 44 -4.90 13.06 12.01
CA THR A 44 -3.62 12.46 12.40
C THR A 44 -3.61 11.01 11.97
N LEU A 45 -2.96 10.77 10.85
CA LEU A 45 -2.87 9.45 10.26
C LEU A 45 -1.49 8.85 10.50
N THR A 46 -1.47 7.58 10.80
CA THR A 46 -0.25 6.79 10.66
C THR A 46 -0.27 6.11 9.31
N LEU A 47 0.63 6.50 8.43
CA LEU A 47 0.92 5.78 7.21
C LEU A 47 1.90 4.66 7.54
N ARG A 48 1.47 3.43 7.38
CA ARG A 48 2.27 2.24 7.62
C ARG A 48 2.96 1.83 6.32
N VAL A 49 4.27 1.71 6.38
CA VAL A 49 5.11 1.22 5.28
C VAL A 49 5.66 -0.12 5.72
N ARG A 50 5.28 -1.18 5.03
CA ARG A 50 5.64 -2.56 5.35
C ARG A 50 6.21 -3.23 4.13
N ALA A 51 7.33 -3.91 4.26
CA ALA A 51 7.90 -4.70 3.18
C ALA A 51 8.55 -5.97 3.71
N VAL A 52 8.56 -6.99 2.86
CA VAL A 52 9.36 -8.21 3.13
C VAL A 52 10.84 -7.84 3.23
N ASP A 53 11.29 -6.91 2.39
CA ASP A 53 12.62 -6.33 2.46
C ASP A 53 12.59 -4.99 3.22
N THR A 54 13.27 -4.93 4.35
CA THR A 54 13.34 -3.73 5.19
C THR A 54 14.05 -2.55 4.50
N ILE A 55 14.97 -2.81 3.59
CA ILE A 55 15.65 -1.77 2.79
C ILE A 55 14.63 -1.06 1.90
N GLU A 56 13.73 -1.79 1.26
CA GLU A 56 12.69 -1.21 0.42
C GLU A 56 11.64 -0.45 1.24
N ALA A 57 11.31 -0.92 2.45
CA ALA A 57 10.44 -0.17 3.35
C ALA A 57 11.08 1.18 3.77
N GLN A 58 12.36 1.18 4.10
CA GLN A 58 13.09 2.40 4.43
C GLN A 58 13.21 3.33 3.23
N ARG A 59 13.51 2.81 2.04
CA ARG A 59 13.56 3.57 0.79
C ARG A 59 12.22 4.27 0.51
N MET A 60 11.11 3.56 0.65
CA MET A 60 9.78 4.14 0.47
C MET A 60 9.50 5.24 1.50
N ARG A 61 9.88 5.04 2.77
CA ARG A 61 9.78 6.08 3.80
C ARG A 61 10.55 7.34 3.39
N ASP A 62 11.78 7.20 2.93
CA ASP A 62 12.62 8.33 2.55
C ASP A 62 12.07 9.06 1.32
N LEU A 63 11.51 8.35 0.36
CA LEU A 63 10.79 8.94 -0.77
C LEU A 63 9.54 9.71 -0.31
N LEU A 64 8.75 9.17 0.60
CA LEU A 64 7.58 9.85 1.16
C LEU A 64 7.96 11.18 1.82
N VAL A 65 9.02 11.17 2.63
CA VAL A 65 9.53 12.38 3.28
C VAL A 65 10.03 13.40 2.23
N ALA A 66 10.78 12.94 1.22
CA ALA A 66 11.27 13.79 0.14
C ALA A 66 10.13 14.42 -0.68
N GLU A 67 8.98 13.74 -0.78
CA GLU A 67 7.78 14.26 -1.45
C GLU A 67 6.85 15.06 -0.52
N GLY A 68 7.31 15.37 0.69
CA GLY A 68 6.61 16.26 1.64
C GLY A 68 5.60 15.56 2.54
N TYR A 69 5.60 14.22 2.62
CA TYR A 69 4.78 13.54 3.64
C TYR A 69 5.41 13.69 5.03
N PRO A 70 4.66 14.06 6.08
CA PRO A 70 5.23 14.32 7.40
C PRO A 70 5.89 13.07 8.02
N ALA A 71 7.18 13.14 8.31
CA ALA A 71 7.98 12.01 8.79
C ALA A 71 7.42 11.37 10.07
N GLN A 72 6.86 12.19 10.98
CA GLN A 72 6.27 11.74 12.25
C GLN A 72 4.98 10.92 12.07
N HIS A 73 4.40 10.94 10.87
CA HIS A 73 3.20 10.17 10.54
C HIS A 73 3.52 8.89 9.76
N ILE A 74 4.80 8.58 9.54
CA ILE A 74 5.23 7.36 8.84
C ILE A 74 5.73 6.36 9.87
N LEU A 75 5.13 5.17 9.87
CA LEU A 75 5.57 4.02 10.66
C LEU A 75 6.09 2.94 9.72
N VAL A 76 7.38 2.62 9.85
CA VAL A 76 7.99 1.48 9.14
C VAL A 76 7.85 0.24 10.02
N GLU A 77 7.26 -0.80 9.47
CA GLU A 77 7.00 -2.06 10.16
C GLU A 77 7.53 -3.25 9.34
N PRO A 78 7.85 -4.37 9.99
CA PRO A 78 8.33 -5.55 9.28
C PRO A 78 7.24 -6.16 8.38
N GLY A 79 7.66 -6.89 7.33
CA GLY A 79 6.78 -7.45 6.32
C GLY A 79 5.76 -8.45 6.86
N ASN A 80 6.08 -9.17 7.93
CA ASN A 80 5.14 -10.11 8.55
C ASN A 80 3.89 -9.44 9.18
N THR A 81 3.84 -8.11 9.22
CA THR A 81 2.66 -7.34 9.66
C THR A 81 1.78 -6.87 8.50
N ILE A 82 2.13 -7.20 7.24
CA ILE A 82 1.30 -6.91 6.07
C ILE A 82 -0.06 -7.58 6.22
N SER A 83 -1.13 -6.87 5.87
CA SER A 83 -2.51 -7.31 5.97
C SER A 83 -3.24 -7.13 4.63
N GLY A 84 -4.49 -7.63 4.55
CA GLY A 84 -5.29 -7.56 3.33
C GLY A 84 -4.67 -8.36 2.19
N GLU A 85 -4.92 -7.97 0.97
CA GLU A 85 -4.43 -8.64 -0.26
C GLU A 85 -2.90 -8.74 -0.31
N GLY A 86 -2.20 -7.79 0.29
CA GLY A 86 -0.73 -7.85 0.39
C GLY A 86 -0.24 -9.05 1.20
N HIS A 87 -0.98 -9.47 2.22
CA HIS A 87 -0.68 -10.65 3.01
C HIS A 87 -0.80 -11.93 2.17
N ASP A 88 -1.86 -12.06 1.37
CA ASP A 88 -2.07 -13.23 0.52
C ASP A 88 -0.93 -13.37 -0.51
N LEU A 89 -0.53 -12.27 -1.15
CA LEU A 89 0.60 -12.25 -2.07
C LEU A 89 1.91 -12.65 -1.39
N MET A 90 2.16 -12.14 -0.18
CA MET A 90 3.35 -12.48 0.58
C MET A 90 3.41 -13.98 0.93
N HIS A 91 2.28 -14.59 1.30
CA HIS A 91 2.20 -16.03 1.58
C HIS A 91 2.48 -16.92 0.37
N LEU A 92 2.31 -16.39 -0.83
CA LEU A 92 2.70 -17.05 -2.08
C LEU A 92 4.18 -16.84 -2.44
N GLY A 93 4.95 -16.21 -1.55
CA GLY A 93 6.38 -15.95 -1.77
C GLY A 93 6.69 -14.70 -2.59
N ALA A 94 5.68 -13.87 -2.88
CA ALA A 94 5.90 -12.62 -3.60
C ALA A 94 6.64 -11.59 -2.73
N LYS A 95 7.50 -10.79 -3.35
CA LYS A 95 8.11 -9.63 -2.69
C LYS A 95 7.09 -8.50 -2.67
N VAL A 96 6.62 -8.14 -1.48
CA VAL A 96 5.57 -7.14 -1.30
C VAL A 96 6.10 -5.94 -0.53
N LEU A 97 5.81 -4.75 -1.06
CA LEU A 97 5.83 -3.47 -0.34
C LEU A 97 4.38 -3.02 -0.18
N SER A 98 3.95 -2.76 1.04
CA SER A 98 2.58 -2.37 1.35
C SER A 98 2.54 -0.99 2.00
N LEU A 99 1.65 -0.14 1.50
CA LEU A 99 1.27 1.12 2.10
C LEU A 99 -0.18 1.01 2.60
N ALA A 100 -0.42 1.33 3.87
CA ALA A 100 -1.76 1.37 4.44
C ALA A 100 -1.84 2.51 5.47
N GLY A 101 -2.92 3.26 5.43
CA GLY A 101 -3.18 4.32 6.40
C GLY A 101 -4.04 3.85 7.58
N SER A 102 -4.23 4.75 8.53
CA SER A 102 -5.26 4.62 9.56
C SER A 102 -6.26 5.77 9.45
N ASN A 103 -7.51 5.52 9.75
CA ASN A 103 -8.57 6.51 9.68
C ASN A 103 -9.63 6.19 10.75
N ARG A 104 -9.94 7.16 11.62
CA ARG A 104 -11.00 7.01 12.64
C ARG A 104 -12.42 6.85 12.04
N HIS A 105 -12.59 7.19 10.77
CA HIS A 105 -13.85 7.06 10.04
C HIS A 105 -13.96 5.78 9.23
N PHE A 106 -12.93 4.91 9.31
CA PHE A 106 -12.90 3.65 8.56
C PHE A 106 -14.15 2.81 8.83
N HIS A 107 -14.83 2.37 7.78
CA HIS A 107 -16.12 1.67 7.81
C HIS A 107 -17.30 2.49 8.40
N ALA A 108 -17.14 3.79 8.60
CA ALA A 108 -18.21 4.67 9.04
C ALA A 108 -18.85 5.43 7.88
N ALA A 109 -20.14 5.74 8.00
CA ALA A 109 -20.84 6.55 7.00
C ALA A 109 -20.28 7.97 6.85
N SER A 110 -19.50 8.43 7.81
CA SER A 110 -18.78 9.71 7.79
C SER A 110 -17.50 9.69 6.97
N ASP A 111 -17.00 8.51 6.52
CA ASP A 111 -15.80 8.40 5.68
C ASP A 111 -16.13 8.79 4.23
N ARG A 112 -16.16 10.09 3.99
CA ARG A 112 -16.64 10.65 2.72
C ARG A 112 -15.72 11.76 2.22
N TRP A 113 -15.57 11.81 0.88
CA TRP A 113 -15.04 12.96 0.16
C TRP A 113 -15.96 14.19 0.30
N PRO A 114 -15.42 15.41 0.39
CA PRO A 114 -14.00 15.78 0.56
C PRO A 114 -13.59 15.89 2.03
N ALA A 115 -14.53 15.84 2.97
CA ALA A 115 -14.33 16.23 4.38
C ALA A 115 -13.25 15.40 5.09
N ASN A 116 -13.15 14.12 4.74
CA ASN A 116 -12.21 13.18 5.38
C ASN A 116 -11.07 12.74 4.46
N VAL A 117 -10.72 13.57 3.46
CA VAL A 117 -9.61 13.27 2.56
C VAL A 117 -8.52 14.34 2.64
N ASN A 118 -7.30 13.90 2.92
CA ASN A 118 -6.08 14.70 2.88
C ASN A 118 -5.49 14.68 1.47
N ALA A 119 -6.01 15.50 0.56
CA ALA A 119 -5.55 15.54 -0.82
C ALA A 119 -4.05 15.85 -0.98
N PRO A 120 -3.43 16.78 -0.23
CA PRO A 120 -1.99 16.98 -0.26
C PRO A 120 -1.20 15.72 0.12
N GLY A 121 -1.64 14.99 1.16
CA GLY A 121 -1.01 13.74 1.57
C GLY A 121 -1.10 12.66 0.49
N VAL A 122 -2.26 12.52 -0.15
CA VAL A 122 -2.45 11.60 -1.30
C VAL A 122 -1.49 11.95 -2.44
N ALA A 123 -1.34 13.24 -2.76
CA ALA A 123 -0.42 13.69 -3.81
C ALA A 123 1.04 13.35 -3.47
N SER A 124 1.48 13.52 -2.23
CA SER A 124 2.82 13.13 -1.78
C SER A 124 3.03 11.61 -1.90
N ILE A 125 2.06 10.81 -1.48
CA ILE A 125 2.11 9.35 -1.63
C ILE A 125 2.20 8.96 -3.11
N ALA A 126 1.38 9.56 -3.98
CA ALA A 126 1.38 9.25 -5.40
C ALA A 126 2.73 9.54 -6.06
N ARG A 127 3.38 10.67 -5.71
CA ARG A 127 4.71 11.02 -6.24
C ARG A 127 5.79 10.07 -5.71
N ALA A 128 5.76 9.73 -4.43
CA ALA A 128 6.70 8.77 -3.84
C ALA A 128 6.58 7.39 -4.49
N VAL A 129 5.35 6.92 -4.70
CA VAL A 129 5.05 5.67 -5.41
C VAL A 129 5.58 5.70 -6.84
N ALA A 130 5.33 6.77 -7.58
CA ALA A 130 5.82 6.90 -8.95
C ALA A 130 7.35 6.85 -9.02
N ARG A 131 8.04 7.53 -8.10
CA ARG A 131 9.50 7.47 -8.01
C ARG A 131 10.01 6.09 -7.64
N TRP A 132 9.35 5.43 -6.69
CA TRP A 132 9.73 4.07 -6.31
C TRP A 132 9.57 3.10 -7.49
N ILE A 133 8.47 3.18 -8.23
CA ILE A 133 8.25 2.36 -9.44
C ILE A 133 9.36 2.62 -10.49
N ALA A 134 9.73 3.88 -10.71
CA ALA A 134 10.80 4.23 -11.63
C ALA A 134 12.15 3.60 -11.22
N LEU A 135 12.45 3.56 -9.91
CA LEU A 135 13.66 2.91 -9.39
C LEU A 135 13.65 1.38 -9.56
N GLN A 136 12.48 0.75 -9.60
CA GLN A 136 12.36 -0.69 -9.83
C GLN A 136 12.46 -1.07 -11.33
N ALA A 137 12.27 -0.11 -12.22
CA ALA A 137 12.28 -0.33 -13.67
C ALA A 137 13.66 -0.12 -14.32
N GLY A 138 14.62 0.47 -13.62
CA GLY A 138 16.00 0.73 -14.07
C GLY A 138 16.95 -0.28 -13.56
#